data_8bda5a16e9f6d6c98de84c5955b5ced1
#
_entry.id   8bda5a16e9f6d6c98de84c5955b5ced1
#
_cell.length_a   1.000
_cell.length_b   1.000
_cell.length_c   1.000
_cell.angle_alpha   90.00
_cell.angle_beta   90.00
_cell.angle_gamma   90.00
#
_symmetry.space_group_name_H-M   'P 1'
#
loop_
_entity.id
_entity.type
_entity.pdbx_description
1 polymer ?
#
loop_
_entity_poly.entity_id
_entity_poly.type
_entity_poly.pdbx_seq_one_letter_code
_entity_poly.pdbx_strand_id
1 'polypeptide(L)'
;MLIKTPRDGFTHPVPSDITPRAVYEGRRDLMKLLAGGVAGASLAGWAGREAMAQTTRPNKLAALPGAKSAVAGAVVMDKVTDYKDASSYNNFYEFGTDKGDPVKNAHTLKTTPWTVEIEGLVKKPGKYTLEDLLKLSAQEERIYRLRCVEGWSMVVPWVGYSLAELIKRVEPLGSAKYVEFLTLADPKTMPFVGSAVLDWPYAEGLRMDEAMHPLTLLT
;
A
#
# COMPACT_ATOMS: atom_id res chain seq x y z
N MET A 1 11.64 -19.83 -14.17
CA MET A 1 12.66 -20.41 -15.06
C MET A 1 13.34 -19.23 -15.75
N LEU A 2 14.59 -18.92 -15.39
CA LEU A 2 15.40 -17.90 -16.06
C LEU A 2 15.98 -18.53 -17.33
N ILE A 3 15.50 -18.08 -18.48
CA ILE A 3 16.07 -18.52 -19.78
C ILE A 3 17.28 -17.65 -20.04
N LYS A 4 18.45 -18.25 -19.97
CA LYS A 4 19.72 -17.60 -20.31
C LYS A 4 19.80 -17.48 -21.83
N THR A 5 19.71 -16.27 -22.36
CA THR A 5 20.03 -15.99 -23.75
C THR A 5 21.50 -15.55 -23.85
N PRO A 6 22.37 -16.28 -24.57
CA PRO A 6 23.81 -16.00 -24.59
C PRO A 6 24.22 -14.72 -25.31
N ARG A 7 23.29 -13.83 -25.67
CA ARG A 7 23.52 -12.67 -26.55
C ARG A 7 23.08 -11.31 -26.02
N ASP A 8 22.61 -11.22 -24.76
CA ASP A 8 22.08 -9.97 -24.22
C ASP A 8 23.10 -9.11 -23.46
N GLY A 9 24.34 -9.58 -23.34
CA GLY A 9 25.41 -8.88 -22.65
C GLY A 9 25.26 -8.84 -21.11
N PHE A 10 24.24 -9.48 -20.56
CA PHE A 10 24.03 -9.58 -19.11
C PHE A 10 24.54 -10.91 -18.57
N THR A 11 25.24 -10.86 -17.44
CA THR A 11 25.61 -12.05 -16.68
C THR A 11 24.44 -12.42 -15.75
N HIS A 12 23.65 -13.39 -16.16
CA HIS A 12 22.56 -13.90 -15.30
C HIS A 12 23.14 -14.90 -14.29
N PRO A 13 22.85 -14.76 -12.98
CA PRO A 13 23.27 -15.75 -12.01
C PRO A 13 22.62 -17.10 -12.34
N VAL A 14 23.40 -18.20 -12.26
CA VAL A 14 22.81 -19.53 -12.38
C VAL A 14 21.98 -19.86 -11.14
N PRO A 15 20.92 -20.67 -11.21
CA PRO A 15 20.05 -20.98 -10.08
C PRO A 15 20.78 -21.47 -8.82
N SER A 16 21.91 -22.17 -8.99
CA SER A 16 22.79 -22.62 -7.90
C SER A 16 23.51 -21.49 -7.16
N ASP A 17 23.70 -20.34 -7.82
CA ASP A 17 24.37 -19.18 -7.23
C ASP A 17 23.41 -18.36 -6.39
N ILE A 18 22.08 -18.50 -6.63
CA ILE A 18 21.03 -17.77 -5.90
C ILE A 18 20.62 -18.54 -4.64
N THR A 19 20.44 -19.84 -4.77
CA THR A 19 20.06 -20.71 -3.63
C THR A 19 20.67 -22.10 -3.84
N PRO A 20 21.54 -22.57 -2.95
CA PRO A 20 22.10 -23.91 -3.01
C PRO A 20 20.99 -24.97 -3.08
N ARG A 21 21.18 -25.98 -3.93
CA ARG A 21 20.16 -27.01 -4.17
C ARG A 21 19.72 -27.73 -2.88
N ALA A 22 20.63 -27.99 -1.97
CA ALA A 22 20.33 -28.61 -0.68
C ALA A 22 19.37 -27.75 0.17
N VAL A 23 19.52 -26.44 0.14
CA VAL A 23 18.61 -25.50 0.83
C VAL A 23 17.25 -25.47 0.14
N TYR A 24 17.21 -25.53 -1.18
CA TYR A 24 15.97 -25.60 -1.94
C TYR A 24 15.20 -26.90 -1.70
N GLU A 25 15.89 -28.03 -1.66
CA GLU A 25 15.29 -29.35 -1.40
C GLU A 25 14.86 -29.50 0.06
N GLY A 26 15.64 -28.97 1.03
CA GLY A 26 15.33 -28.98 2.47
C GLY A 26 14.26 -27.97 2.91
N ARG A 27 13.76 -27.10 2.02
CA ARG A 27 12.80 -26.04 2.40
C ARG A 27 11.51 -26.56 3.07
N ARG A 28 11.02 -27.75 2.70
CA ARG A 28 9.82 -28.36 3.31
C ARG A 28 10.06 -28.80 4.75
N ASP A 29 11.25 -29.29 5.05
CA ASP A 29 11.60 -29.72 6.39
C ASP A 29 11.91 -28.52 7.29
N LEU A 30 12.51 -27.46 6.73
CA LEU A 30 12.64 -26.16 7.39
C LEU A 30 11.25 -25.57 7.71
N MET A 31 10.30 -25.64 6.79
CA MET A 31 8.93 -25.17 7.01
C MET A 31 8.19 -26.01 8.09
N LYS A 32 8.41 -27.32 8.15
CA LYS A 32 7.87 -28.19 9.21
C LYS A 32 8.49 -27.87 10.57
N LEU A 33 9.79 -27.63 10.63
CA LEU A 33 10.50 -27.24 11.85
C LEU A 33 10.03 -25.88 12.36
N LEU A 34 9.82 -24.92 11.45
CA LEU A 34 9.27 -23.60 11.75
C LEU A 34 7.80 -23.70 12.19
N ALA A 35 6.99 -24.57 11.58
CA ALA A 35 5.60 -24.80 11.96
C ALA A 35 5.45 -25.42 13.36
N GLY A 36 6.41 -26.27 13.78
CA GLY A 36 6.43 -26.85 15.14
C GLY A 36 6.87 -25.86 16.22
N GLY A 37 7.68 -24.85 15.88
CA GLY A 37 8.16 -23.80 16.81
C GLY A 37 7.32 -22.52 16.83
N VAL A 38 6.44 -22.34 15.85
CA VAL A 38 5.76 -21.06 15.56
C VAL A 38 4.53 -20.80 16.45
N ALA A 39 3.92 -21.82 17.07
CA ALA A 39 2.73 -21.59 17.89
C ALA A 39 3.02 -20.71 19.14
N GLY A 40 4.20 -20.83 19.76
CA GLY A 40 4.61 -19.99 20.88
C GLY A 40 5.20 -18.62 20.44
N ALA A 41 5.99 -18.61 19.37
CA ALA A 41 6.63 -17.40 18.84
C ALA A 41 5.63 -16.47 18.12
N SER A 42 4.56 -17.02 17.53
CA SER A 42 3.51 -16.24 16.88
C SER A 42 2.68 -15.42 17.87
N LEU A 43 2.38 -15.96 19.05
CA LEU A 43 1.66 -15.22 20.10
C LEU A 43 2.51 -14.10 20.70
N ALA A 44 3.80 -14.35 20.95
CA ALA A 44 4.73 -13.33 21.45
C ALA A 44 5.04 -12.25 20.40
N GLY A 45 5.19 -12.64 19.15
CA GLY A 45 5.36 -11.70 18.02
C GLY A 45 4.10 -10.86 17.77
N TRP A 46 2.93 -11.44 18.01
CA TRP A 46 1.65 -10.75 17.86
C TRP A 46 1.42 -9.73 18.99
N ALA A 47 1.67 -10.11 20.25
CA ALA A 47 1.61 -9.20 21.39
C ALA A 47 2.63 -8.06 21.29
N GLY A 48 3.85 -8.34 20.79
CA GLY A 48 4.86 -7.33 20.53
C GLY A 48 4.47 -6.33 19.42
N ARG A 49 3.76 -6.80 18.40
CA ARG A 49 3.22 -5.92 17.33
C ARG A 49 2.11 -5.01 17.85
N GLU A 50 1.24 -5.51 18.69
CA GLU A 50 0.16 -4.72 19.30
C GLU A 50 0.72 -3.63 20.22
N ALA A 51 1.78 -3.95 20.99
CA ALA A 51 2.50 -2.97 21.79
C ALA A 51 3.22 -1.90 20.94
N MET A 52 3.77 -2.27 19.77
CA MET A 52 4.41 -1.33 18.83
C MET A 52 3.40 -0.47 18.08
N ALA A 53 2.21 -1.00 17.77
CA ALA A 53 1.13 -0.22 17.16
C ALA A 53 0.56 0.84 18.12
N GLN A 54 0.76 0.67 19.41
CA GLN A 54 0.34 1.61 20.45
C GLN A 54 1.41 2.65 20.83
N THR A 55 2.62 2.60 20.22
CA THR A 55 3.62 3.64 20.47
C THR A 55 3.10 4.99 20.01
N THR A 56 3.13 5.94 20.93
CA THR A 56 2.69 7.34 20.74
C THR A 56 3.30 7.92 19.47
N ARG A 57 2.43 8.24 18.49
CA ARG A 57 2.84 8.85 17.23
C ARG A 57 3.36 10.25 17.51
N PRO A 58 4.55 10.64 17.00
CA PRO A 58 5.16 11.92 17.29
C PRO A 58 4.34 13.14 16.82
N ASN A 59 3.30 12.96 15.98
CA ASN A 59 2.55 14.04 15.36
C ASN A 59 1.13 14.23 15.88
N LYS A 60 0.82 13.80 17.09
CA LYS A 60 -0.45 14.10 17.80
C LYS A 60 -1.77 13.69 17.09
N LEU A 61 -1.72 12.97 15.97
CA LEU A 61 -2.92 12.45 15.36
C LEU A 61 -3.41 11.24 16.15
N ALA A 62 -4.69 11.24 16.52
CA ALA A 62 -5.33 10.08 17.11
C ALA A 62 -5.27 8.91 16.14
N ALA A 63 -5.00 7.71 16.66
CA ALA A 63 -5.12 6.50 15.85
C ALA A 63 -6.57 6.35 15.40
N LEU A 64 -6.79 6.11 14.11
CA LEU A 64 -8.11 5.73 13.62
C LEU A 64 -8.49 4.38 14.24
N PRO A 65 -9.71 4.25 14.80
CA PRO A 65 -10.17 2.97 15.28
C PRO A 65 -10.39 2.03 14.09
N GLY A 66 -9.74 0.88 14.10
CA GLY A 66 -9.94 -0.17 13.09
C GLY A 66 -9.94 -1.53 13.78
N ALA A 67 -10.95 -2.35 13.51
CA ALA A 67 -10.92 -3.74 13.91
C ALA A 67 -9.91 -4.50 13.05
N LYS A 68 -9.31 -5.57 13.57
CA LYS A 68 -8.44 -6.42 12.75
C LYS A 68 -9.23 -7.06 11.63
N SER A 69 -8.70 -7.02 10.43
CA SER A 69 -9.33 -7.62 9.27
C SER A 69 -9.40 -9.14 9.39
N ALA A 70 -10.57 -9.69 9.06
CA ALA A 70 -10.78 -11.14 8.94
C ALA A 70 -10.48 -11.67 7.52
N VAL A 71 -10.12 -10.81 6.59
CA VAL A 71 -9.83 -11.20 5.20
C VAL A 71 -8.56 -12.04 5.15
N ALA A 72 -8.64 -13.19 4.49
CA ALA A 72 -7.48 -14.07 4.33
C ALA A 72 -6.35 -13.33 3.57
N GLY A 73 -5.13 -13.37 4.12
CA GLY A 73 -3.98 -12.65 3.57
C GLY A 73 -3.89 -11.17 3.96
N ALA A 74 -4.84 -10.65 4.74
CA ALA A 74 -4.82 -9.24 5.18
C ALA A 74 -3.74 -8.93 6.23
N VAL A 75 -3.10 -9.93 6.79
CA VAL A 75 -2.06 -9.75 7.80
C VAL A 75 -0.84 -10.57 7.42
N VAL A 76 0.27 -9.89 7.12
CA VAL A 76 1.57 -10.54 6.94
C VAL A 76 2.28 -10.69 8.28
N MET A 77 3.11 -11.75 8.40
CA MET A 77 3.86 -12.05 9.62
C MET A 77 5.22 -11.35 9.68
N ASP A 78 5.54 -10.52 8.72
CA ASP A 78 6.80 -9.78 8.67
C ASP A 78 6.87 -8.71 9.78
N LYS A 79 8.09 -8.35 10.17
CA LYS A 79 8.33 -7.23 11.11
C LYS A 79 7.77 -5.93 10.51
N VAL A 80 6.96 -5.24 11.28
CA VAL A 80 6.47 -3.90 10.91
C VAL A 80 7.66 -2.94 10.82
N THR A 81 7.67 -2.13 9.76
CA THR A 81 8.66 -1.06 9.56
C THR A 81 8.53 -0.01 10.65
N ASP A 82 9.64 0.49 11.14
CA ASP A 82 9.65 1.52 12.17
C ASP A 82 8.87 2.76 11.70
N TYR A 83 8.07 3.33 12.58
CA TYR A 83 7.19 4.46 12.25
C TYR A 83 7.96 5.63 11.64
N LYS A 84 9.16 5.94 12.15
CA LYS A 84 10.02 7.00 11.63
C LYS A 84 10.29 6.78 10.13
N ASP A 85 10.65 5.57 9.74
CA ASP A 85 10.96 5.26 8.34
C ASP A 85 9.70 5.26 7.48
N ALA A 86 8.63 4.62 7.96
CA ALA A 86 7.35 4.56 7.23
C ALA A 86 6.71 5.95 7.03
N SER A 87 6.92 6.89 7.94
CA SER A 87 6.31 8.23 7.87
C SER A 87 7.20 9.30 7.22
N SER A 88 8.48 9.00 6.95
CA SER A 88 9.42 9.99 6.42
C SER A 88 10.05 9.61 5.08
N TYR A 89 9.77 8.43 4.57
CA TYR A 89 10.34 7.92 3.32
C TYR A 89 9.24 7.51 2.35
N ASN A 90 9.06 8.26 1.26
CA ASN A 90 8.00 8.01 0.27
C ASN A 90 8.32 8.64 -1.10
N ASN A 91 7.43 8.44 -2.08
CA ASN A 91 7.58 8.85 -3.46
C ASN A 91 6.49 9.83 -3.92
N PHE A 92 6.00 10.72 -3.10
CA PHE A 92 5.08 11.76 -3.54
C PHE A 92 5.85 12.87 -4.29
N TYR A 93 6.03 12.70 -5.58
CA TYR A 93 6.80 13.61 -6.43
C TYR A 93 6.20 15.00 -6.57
N GLU A 94 4.93 15.16 -6.21
CA GLU A 94 4.30 16.45 -6.04
C GLU A 94 5.03 17.33 -5.02
N PHE A 95 5.79 16.73 -4.10
CA PHE A 95 6.54 17.42 -3.04
C PHE A 95 8.04 17.38 -3.21
N GLY A 96 8.55 16.69 -4.23
CA GLY A 96 9.99 16.60 -4.54
C GLY A 96 10.41 15.19 -4.95
N THR A 97 11.59 15.10 -5.54
CA THR A 97 12.12 13.84 -6.11
C THR A 97 12.92 13.01 -5.12
N ASP A 98 13.40 13.62 -4.04
CA ASP A 98 14.07 12.90 -2.97
C ASP A 98 13.04 12.25 -2.04
N LYS A 99 13.32 11.05 -1.54
CA LYS A 99 12.42 10.29 -0.66
C LYS A 99 12.09 11.01 0.66
N GLY A 100 12.94 11.93 1.10
CA GLY A 100 12.72 12.78 2.26
C GLY A 100 12.03 14.12 1.97
N ASP A 101 11.78 14.47 0.71
CA ASP A 101 11.18 15.76 0.36
C ASP A 101 9.71 15.87 0.76
N PRO A 102 8.86 14.81 0.61
CA PRO A 102 7.48 14.91 1.04
C PRO A 102 7.33 15.23 2.53
N VAL A 103 8.12 14.65 3.42
CA VAL A 103 8.03 14.95 4.86
C VAL A 103 8.42 16.40 5.18
N LYS A 104 9.29 17.02 4.39
CA LYS A 104 9.67 18.43 4.53
C LYS A 104 8.59 19.38 4.01
N ASN A 105 7.93 19.02 2.90
CA ASN A 105 7.08 19.90 2.11
C ASN A 105 5.58 19.64 2.28
N ALA A 106 5.14 18.46 2.76
CA ALA A 106 3.72 18.09 2.85
C ALA A 106 2.88 18.97 3.80
N HIS A 107 3.53 19.76 4.67
CA HIS A 107 2.85 20.70 5.55
C HIS A 107 2.08 21.81 4.82
N THR A 108 2.39 22.05 3.54
CA THR A 108 1.70 23.01 2.68
C THR A 108 0.38 22.49 2.14
N LEU A 109 0.15 21.17 2.14
CA LEU A 109 -1.07 20.56 1.68
C LEU A 109 -2.23 20.78 2.66
N LYS A 110 -3.34 21.31 2.16
CA LYS A 110 -4.58 21.43 2.93
C LYS A 110 -5.38 20.16 2.77
N THR A 111 -5.48 19.38 3.83
CA THR A 111 -6.21 18.09 3.85
C THR A 111 -7.66 18.22 4.32
N THR A 112 -8.09 19.43 4.73
CA THR A 112 -9.47 19.67 5.20
C THR A 112 -9.91 21.05 4.71
N PRO A 113 -11.11 21.17 4.07
CA PRO A 113 -11.97 20.08 3.63
C PRO A 113 -11.37 19.28 2.47
N TRP A 114 -11.67 17.98 2.36
CA TRP A 114 -11.22 17.12 1.27
C TRP A 114 -12.40 16.46 0.57
N THR A 115 -12.34 16.39 -0.75
CA THR A 115 -13.35 15.72 -1.58
C THR A 115 -12.68 14.85 -2.64
N VAL A 116 -13.32 13.74 -2.96
CA VAL A 116 -12.98 12.89 -4.09
C VAL A 116 -14.09 12.98 -5.12
N GLU A 117 -13.75 13.33 -6.34
CA GLU A 117 -14.68 13.34 -7.46
C GLU A 117 -14.65 11.99 -8.17
N ILE A 118 -15.81 11.39 -8.38
CA ILE A 118 -15.98 10.12 -9.09
C ILE A 118 -16.84 10.37 -10.31
N GLU A 119 -16.33 10.00 -11.46
CA GLU A 119 -16.95 10.22 -12.75
C GLU A 119 -16.75 9.05 -13.72
N GLY A 120 -17.16 9.21 -14.98
CA GLY A 120 -17.00 8.22 -16.03
C GLY A 120 -18.11 7.17 -16.06
N LEU A 121 -17.74 5.90 -16.25
CA LEU A 121 -18.70 4.80 -16.50
C LEU A 121 -19.33 4.27 -15.19
N VAL A 122 -19.98 5.15 -14.44
CA VAL A 122 -20.72 4.84 -13.21
C VAL A 122 -22.14 5.40 -13.26
N LYS A 123 -23.07 4.78 -12.53
CA LYS A 123 -24.44 5.29 -12.44
C LYS A 123 -24.60 6.43 -11.44
N LYS A 124 -23.71 6.54 -10.45
CA LYS A 124 -23.75 7.51 -9.37
C LYS A 124 -22.46 8.33 -9.33
N PRO A 125 -22.19 9.15 -10.36
CA PRO A 125 -21.08 10.07 -10.33
C PRO A 125 -21.33 11.17 -9.29
N GLY A 126 -20.26 11.82 -8.82
CA GLY A 126 -20.41 12.96 -7.90
C GLY A 126 -19.16 13.21 -7.06
N LYS A 127 -19.28 14.23 -6.21
CA LYS A 127 -18.25 14.60 -5.23
C LYS A 127 -18.61 14.01 -3.88
N TYR A 128 -17.69 13.27 -3.32
CA TYR A 128 -17.80 12.60 -2.04
C TYR A 128 -16.87 13.30 -1.05
N THR A 129 -17.38 13.75 0.08
CA THR A 129 -16.54 14.31 1.13
C THR A 129 -15.75 13.20 1.84
N LEU A 130 -14.65 13.57 2.50
CA LEU A 130 -13.91 12.62 3.30
C LEU A 130 -14.79 11.96 4.38
N GLU A 131 -15.69 12.74 4.98
CA GLU A 131 -16.63 12.26 5.99
C GLU A 131 -17.64 11.25 5.44
N ASP A 132 -18.08 11.41 4.19
CA ASP A 132 -18.95 10.45 3.51
C ASP A 132 -18.20 9.15 3.22
N LEU A 133 -16.94 9.25 2.77
CA LEU A 133 -16.09 8.10 2.50
C LEU A 133 -15.78 7.32 3.78
N LEU A 134 -15.46 8.00 4.89
CA LEU A 134 -15.17 7.36 6.16
C LEU A 134 -16.37 6.62 6.78
N LYS A 135 -17.58 7.04 6.45
CA LYS A 135 -18.83 6.42 6.92
C LYS A 135 -19.31 5.27 6.03
N LEU A 136 -18.73 5.10 4.85
CA LEU A 136 -19.22 4.17 3.85
C LEU A 136 -19.14 2.71 4.32
N SER A 137 -18.08 2.37 5.03
CA SER A 137 -17.84 1.02 5.56
C SER A 137 -17.06 1.08 6.87
N ALA A 138 -17.16 0.01 7.66
CA ALA A 138 -16.37 -0.13 8.88
C ALA A 138 -14.88 -0.16 8.55
N GLN A 139 -14.10 0.61 9.32
CA GLN A 139 -12.64 0.62 9.18
C GLN A 139 -12.04 -0.66 9.75
N GLU A 140 -11.08 -1.24 9.05
CA GLU A 140 -10.33 -2.41 9.50
C GLU A 140 -8.82 -2.18 9.38
N GLU A 141 -8.06 -2.80 10.28
CA GLU A 141 -6.60 -2.80 10.21
C GLU A 141 -6.11 -3.98 9.38
N ARG A 142 -5.23 -3.69 8.43
CA ARG A 142 -4.53 -4.68 7.60
C ARG A 142 -3.04 -4.42 7.64
N ILE A 143 -2.24 -5.47 7.73
CA ILE A 143 -0.78 -5.36 7.76
C ILE A 143 -0.23 -5.90 6.45
N TYR A 144 0.15 -5.01 5.55
CA TYR A 144 0.67 -5.34 4.23
C TYR A 144 2.14 -4.97 4.09
N ARG A 145 2.84 -5.76 3.29
CA ARG A 145 4.09 -5.34 2.68
C ARG A 145 3.79 -4.50 1.45
N LEU A 146 3.98 -3.20 1.54
CA LEU A 146 4.04 -2.30 0.39
C LEU A 146 5.39 -2.50 -0.32
N ARG A 147 5.34 -2.80 -1.61
CA ARG A 147 6.53 -2.86 -2.47
C ARG A 147 6.46 -1.71 -3.46
N CYS A 148 7.43 -0.82 -3.40
CA CYS A 148 7.53 0.29 -4.33
C CYS A 148 8.17 -0.16 -5.65
N VAL A 149 7.76 0.46 -6.76
CA VAL A 149 8.40 0.28 -8.08
C VAL A 149 9.90 0.63 -8.04
N GLU A 150 10.32 1.52 -7.17
CA GLU A 150 11.72 1.90 -6.97
C GLU A 150 12.57 0.88 -6.20
N GLY A 151 12.03 -0.31 -5.94
CA GLY A 151 12.79 -1.43 -5.39
C GLY A 151 12.87 -1.50 -3.86
N TRP A 152 12.31 -0.56 -3.13
CA TRP A 152 12.20 -0.65 -1.67
C TRP A 152 10.84 -1.18 -1.22
N SER A 153 10.74 -1.61 0.02
CA SER A 153 9.48 -2.10 0.61
C SER A 153 9.38 -1.76 2.09
N MET A 154 8.14 -1.63 2.55
CA MET A 154 7.80 -1.43 3.95
C MET A 154 6.66 -2.36 4.35
N VAL A 155 6.60 -2.72 5.62
CA VAL A 155 5.46 -3.43 6.22
C VAL A 155 4.72 -2.41 7.08
N VAL A 156 3.50 -2.07 6.67
CA VAL A 156 2.73 -0.99 7.29
C VAL A 156 1.38 -1.52 7.77
N PRO A 157 0.97 -1.20 9.00
CA PRO A 157 -0.40 -1.42 9.46
C PRO A 157 -1.30 -0.30 8.89
N TRP A 158 -2.05 -0.63 7.86
CA TRP A 158 -3.00 0.26 7.20
C TRP A 158 -4.36 0.20 7.88
N VAL A 159 -5.03 1.33 8.01
CA VAL A 159 -6.43 1.39 8.44
C VAL A 159 -7.28 1.93 7.31
N GLY A 160 -8.31 1.19 6.94
CA GLY A 160 -9.19 1.54 5.83
C GLY A 160 -10.26 0.46 5.62
N TYR A 161 -10.84 0.42 4.44
CA TYR A 161 -11.81 -0.61 4.04
C TYR A 161 -11.58 -1.03 2.58
N SER A 162 -12.17 -2.16 2.17
CA SER A 162 -12.02 -2.64 0.79
C SER A 162 -12.48 -1.59 -0.22
N LEU A 163 -11.63 -1.26 -1.21
CA LEU A 163 -11.98 -0.36 -2.31
C LEU A 163 -13.27 -0.80 -3.04
N ALA A 164 -13.55 -2.10 -3.05
CA ALA A 164 -14.77 -2.65 -3.62
C ALA A 164 -16.06 -2.04 -3.02
N GLU A 165 -16.05 -1.60 -1.76
CA GLU A 165 -17.23 -0.97 -1.13
C GLU A 165 -17.56 0.38 -1.79
N LEU A 166 -16.54 1.19 -2.08
CA LEU A 166 -16.74 2.43 -2.81
C LEU A 166 -17.18 2.17 -4.25
N ILE A 167 -16.56 1.21 -4.93
CA ILE A 167 -16.92 0.85 -6.31
C ILE A 167 -18.38 0.38 -6.38
N LYS A 168 -18.82 -0.49 -5.48
CA LYS A 168 -20.23 -0.92 -5.38
C LYS A 168 -21.18 0.26 -5.14
N ARG A 169 -20.78 1.22 -4.31
CA ARG A 169 -21.58 2.40 -3.99
C ARG A 169 -21.90 3.25 -5.21
N VAL A 170 -20.93 3.40 -6.12
CA VAL A 170 -21.08 4.21 -7.34
C VAL A 170 -21.67 3.47 -8.53
N GLU A 171 -21.89 2.16 -8.41
CA GLU A 171 -22.54 1.30 -9.39
C GLU A 171 -21.91 1.41 -10.79
N PRO A 172 -20.71 0.86 -11.00
CA PRO A 172 -20.06 0.90 -12.31
C PRO A 172 -20.91 0.21 -13.38
N LEU A 173 -20.88 0.75 -14.60
CA LEU A 173 -21.52 0.14 -15.76
C LEU A 173 -20.77 -1.12 -16.17
N GLY A 174 -21.44 -2.08 -16.81
CA GLY A 174 -20.81 -3.30 -17.28
C GLY A 174 -19.69 -3.12 -18.32
N SER A 175 -19.62 -1.93 -18.93
CA SER A 175 -18.53 -1.52 -19.83
C SER A 175 -17.30 -0.99 -19.12
N ALA A 176 -17.38 -0.64 -17.83
CA ALA A 176 -16.24 -0.20 -17.06
C ALA A 176 -15.24 -1.35 -16.84
N LYS A 177 -14.02 -1.20 -17.34
CA LYS A 177 -12.97 -2.24 -17.29
C LYS A 177 -11.83 -1.84 -16.36
N TYR A 178 -11.67 -0.56 -16.10
CA TYR A 178 -10.57 0.02 -15.34
C TYR A 178 -11.10 1.06 -14.36
N VAL A 179 -10.34 1.27 -13.29
CA VAL A 179 -10.47 2.42 -12.38
C VAL A 179 -9.20 3.23 -12.55
N GLU A 180 -9.34 4.50 -12.90
CA GLU A 180 -8.25 5.46 -12.97
C GLU A 180 -8.27 6.34 -11.74
N PHE A 181 -7.11 6.61 -11.18
CA PHE A 181 -6.90 7.51 -10.06
C PHE A 181 -6.08 8.69 -10.53
N LEU A 182 -6.60 9.88 -10.38
CA LEU A 182 -5.88 11.13 -10.66
C LEU A 182 -5.54 11.81 -9.35
N THR A 183 -4.28 12.20 -9.18
CA THR A 183 -3.86 12.95 -8.00
C THR A 183 -4.29 14.40 -8.08
N LEU A 184 -4.39 15.08 -6.94
CA LEU A 184 -4.45 16.52 -6.91
C LEU A 184 -3.14 17.09 -7.47
N ALA A 185 -3.24 18.06 -8.39
CA ALA A 185 -2.09 18.75 -8.97
C ALA A 185 -2.25 20.26 -8.76
N ASP A 186 -2.01 20.70 -7.52
CA ASP A 186 -2.07 22.13 -7.15
C ASP A 186 -0.68 22.69 -6.89
N PRO A 187 -0.10 23.47 -7.85
CA PRO A 187 1.24 24.03 -7.70
C PRO A 187 1.37 25.04 -6.54
N LYS A 188 0.26 25.52 -5.96
CA LYS A 188 0.31 26.42 -4.81
C LYS A 188 0.61 25.71 -3.50
N THR A 189 0.22 24.45 -3.41
CA THR A 189 0.38 23.63 -2.20
C THR A 189 1.33 22.45 -2.40
N MET A 190 1.65 22.15 -3.66
CA MET A 190 2.50 21.03 -4.08
C MET A 190 3.64 21.56 -4.96
N PRO A 191 4.81 21.86 -4.38
CA PRO A 191 5.85 22.71 -5.04
C PRO A 191 6.49 22.08 -6.28
N PHE A 192 6.40 20.78 -6.50
CA PHE A 192 6.99 20.11 -7.66
C PHE A 192 5.99 19.79 -8.78
N VAL A 193 4.71 20.05 -8.57
CA VAL A 193 3.70 19.97 -9.65
C VAL A 193 4.06 20.93 -10.78
N GLY A 194 4.06 20.42 -12.01
CA GLY A 194 4.49 21.16 -13.21
C GLY A 194 5.97 21.01 -13.53
N SER A 195 6.75 20.29 -12.70
CA SER A 195 8.13 19.90 -13.08
C SER A 195 8.13 18.89 -14.24
N ALA A 196 9.24 18.82 -14.99
CA ALA A 196 9.37 17.90 -16.12
C ALA A 196 9.67 16.43 -15.72
N VAL A 197 9.45 16.07 -14.45
CA VAL A 197 9.75 14.73 -13.92
C VAL A 197 8.67 13.72 -14.26
N LEU A 198 7.41 14.16 -14.23
CA LEU A 198 6.22 13.35 -14.51
C LEU A 198 5.22 14.16 -15.32
N ASP A 199 4.31 13.46 -16.00
CA ASP A 199 3.10 14.07 -16.54
C ASP A 199 2.13 14.40 -15.40
N TRP A 200 1.56 15.62 -15.42
CA TRP A 200 0.67 16.11 -14.38
C TRP A 200 -0.76 16.33 -14.89
N PRO A 201 -1.80 15.99 -14.12
CA PRO A 201 -1.77 15.30 -12.83
C PRO A 201 -1.22 13.88 -12.96
N TYR A 202 -0.57 13.37 -11.90
CA TYR A 202 -0.13 11.99 -11.89
C TYR A 202 -1.34 11.05 -11.90
N ALA A 203 -1.25 9.98 -12.68
CA ALA A 203 -2.33 9.02 -12.88
C ALA A 203 -1.86 7.60 -12.61
N GLU A 204 -2.71 6.82 -11.95
CA GLU A 204 -2.55 5.38 -11.76
C GLU A 204 -3.82 4.64 -12.16
N GLY A 205 -3.71 3.38 -12.52
CA GLY A 205 -4.84 2.59 -12.95
C GLY A 205 -4.85 1.19 -12.36
N LEU A 206 -6.05 0.71 -12.05
CA LEU A 206 -6.31 -0.69 -11.72
C LEU A 206 -7.30 -1.27 -12.72
N ARG A 207 -7.13 -2.52 -13.09
CA ARG A 207 -8.20 -3.26 -13.72
C ARG A 207 -9.35 -3.45 -12.73
N MET A 208 -10.57 -3.61 -13.24
CA MET A 208 -11.74 -3.74 -12.36
C MET A 208 -11.63 -4.96 -11.43
N ASP A 209 -11.06 -6.07 -11.87
CA ASP A 209 -10.86 -7.26 -11.04
C ASP A 209 -9.81 -7.04 -9.94
N GLU A 210 -8.79 -6.21 -10.19
CA GLU A 210 -7.80 -5.79 -9.18
C GLU A 210 -8.42 -4.82 -8.17
N ALA A 211 -9.18 -3.84 -8.65
CA ALA A 211 -9.87 -2.86 -7.81
C ALA A 211 -10.94 -3.49 -6.91
N MET A 212 -11.60 -4.54 -7.40
CA MET A 212 -12.61 -5.31 -6.67
C MET A 212 -12.02 -6.44 -5.81
N HIS A 213 -10.72 -6.68 -5.87
CA HIS A 213 -10.10 -7.76 -5.13
C HIS A 213 -10.21 -7.52 -3.60
N PRO A 214 -10.53 -8.56 -2.80
CA PRO A 214 -10.72 -8.40 -1.36
C PRO A 214 -9.53 -7.77 -0.61
N LEU A 215 -8.32 -7.94 -1.13
CA LEU A 215 -7.10 -7.36 -0.54
C LEU A 215 -6.82 -5.91 -0.96
N THR A 216 -7.52 -5.37 -1.95
CA THR A 216 -7.37 -3.96 -2.35
C THR A 216 -8.05 -3.06 -1.33
N LEU A 217 -7.29 -2.19 -0.70
CA LEU A 217 -7.69 -1.35 0.42
C LEU A 217 -7.71 0.13 -0.01
N LEU A 218 -8.77 0.82 0.37
CA LEU A 218 -8.83 2.27 0.43
C LEU A 218 -8.47 2.70 1.86
N THR A 219 -7.38 3.46 2.02
CA THR A 219 -6.79 3.85 3.31
C THR A 219 -6.55 5.35 3.37
#